data_649f6428405483f0faee0afabc189df6
#
_entry.id   649f6428405483f0faee0afabc189df6
#
_cell.length_a   1.000
_cell.length_b   1.000
_cell.length_c   1.000
_cell.angle_alpha   90.00
_cell.angle_beta   90.00
_cell.angle_gamma   90.00
#
_symmetry.space_group_name_H-M   'P 1'
#
loop_
_entity.id
_entity.type
_entity.pdbx_description
1 polymer ?
#
loop_
_entity_poly.entity_id
_entity_poly.type
_entity_poly.pdbx_seq_one_letter_code
_entity_poly.pdbx_strand_id
1 'polypeptide(L)'
;REGRRGRMVTVPEGFHPGSEVANTAILGYDLNKVYEGRGPLEAASIGYEMQPDDFAMRCNIITLADGRIKNHHGGHLKTEDGDTLIKYLDEKLGNENIKFITGIQYRHLLIIKNGNKHIECAPPHDHPNEEWRPLLVKPEEGWADKKDGDRMTAQETADLINDLILKSQKLLAEHPFNREREAQGKDTANSIWPWSGGYRPSMQTLPEMFPQIKSGDVISAVDLIRGIGHYAGLKNIIVEGATGLADTNYEGKTAAALEALRHDDFVFLHVEASDEAGHDGDLELKLKTIENLDRRMVGPIYEEVKTWDESVCIAVMPD
;
A
#
# COMPACT_ATOMS: atom_id res chain seq x y z
N ARG A 1 6.06 32.02 -7.06
CA ARG A 1 7.08 31.77 -6.03
C ARG A 1 8.34 31.29 -6.72
N GLU A 2 9.48 31.85 -6.39
CA GLU A 2 10.78 31.47 -6.94
C GLU A 2 11.52 30.61 -5.91
N GLY A 3 12.09 29.50 -6.38
CA GLY A 3 12.85 28.56 -5.57
C GLY A 3 13.96 27.91 -6.38
N ARG A 4 14.77 27.09 -5.76
CA ARG A 4 15.75 26.26 -6.46
C ARG A 4 15.04 25.09 -7.14
N ARG A 5 15.51 24.68 -8.30
CA ARG A 5 15.00 23.54 -9.04
C ARG A 5 16.09 22.47 -9.14
N GLY A 6 15.67 21.22 -9.04
CA GLY A 6 16.53 20.06 -9.19
C GLY A 6 15.82 18.92 -9.89
N ARG A 7 16.54 17.86 -10.16
CA ARG A 7 15.98 16.59 -10.64
C ARG A 7 16.50 15.47 -9.76
N MET A 8 15.65 14.51 -9.47
CA MET A 8 15.97 13.32 -8.71
C MET A 8 15.43 12.10 -9.48
N VAL A 9 16.16 10.98 -9.46
CA VAL A 9 15.65 9.70 -9.96
C VAL A 9 14.88 9.06 -8.80
N THR A 10 13.57 8.97 -8.96
CA THR A 10 12.68 8.40 -7.94
C THR A 10 12.38 6.93 -8.18
N VAL A 11 12.50 6.46 -9.43
CA VAL A 11 12.38 5.04 -9.82
C VAL A 11 13.70 4.61 -10.46
N PRO A 12 14.61 3.95 -9.72
CA PRO A 12 15.84 3.40 -10.27
C PRO A 12 15.58 2.28 -11.29
N GLU A 13 16.59 2.01 -12.13
CA GLU A 13 16.55 0.90 -13.08
C GLU A 13 16.32 -0.45 -12.35
N GLY A 14 15.43 -1.27 -12.89
CA GLY A 14 15.05 -2.56 -12.33
C GLY A 14 13.86 -2.54 -11.39
N PHE A 15 13.35 -1.36 -11.02
CA PHE A 15 12.13 -1.24 -10.22
C PHE A 15 10.92 -0.91 -11.09
N HIS A 16 9.78 -1.52 -10.75
CA HIS A 16 8.51 -1.15 -11.38
C HIS A 16 8.08 0.25 -10.90
N PRO A 17 7.58 1.13 -11.79
CA PRO A 17 7.07 2.44 -11.38
C PRO A 17 5.89 2.29 -10.42
N GLY A 18 6.03 2.88 -9.24
CA GLY A 18 5.00 2.88 -8.20
C GLY A 18 5.31 3.92 -7.13
N SER A 19 4.25 4.50 -6.55
CA SER A 19 4.39 5.54 -5.53
C SER A 19 5.17 5.07 -4.30
N GLU A 20 5.08 3.79 -3.94
CA GLU A 20 5.88 3.22 -2.84
C GLU A 20 7.39 3.20 -3.15
N VAL A 21 7.75 2.95 -4.41
CA VAL A 21 9.15 2.98 -4.86
C VAL A 21 9.66 4.43 -4.87
N ALA A 22 8.92 5.32 -5.52
CA ALA A 22 9.29 6.71 -5.67
C ALA A 22 9.38 7.44 -4.33
N ASN A 23 8.39 7.29 -3.46
CA ASN A 23 8.38 7.97 -2.15
C ASN A 23 9.44 7.42 -1.18
N THR A 24 9.77 6.12 -1.25
CA THR A 24 10.91 5.56 -0.51
C THR A 24 12.23 6.17 -0.96
N ALA A 25 12.43 6.35 -2.28
CA ALA A 25 13.61 7.02 -2.83
C ALA A 25 13.66 8.51 -2.44
N ILE A 26 12.51 9.22 -2.47
CA ILE A 26 12.39 10.63 -2.06
C ILE A 26 12.86 10.84 -0.62
N LEU A 27 12.55 9.91 0.28
CA LEU A 27 13.01 9.94 1.67
C LEU A 27 14.50 9.56 1.85
N GLY A 28 15.22 9.27 0.77
CA GLY A 28 16.67 9.05 0.77
C GLY A 28 17.09 7.61 0.99
N TYR A 29 16.19 6.64 0.88
CA TYR A 29 16.51 5.22 1.05
C TYR A 29 17.04 4.58 -0.24
N ASP A 30 17.98 3.66 -0.06
CA ASP A 30 18.46 2.77 -1.13
C ASP A 30 17.46 1.61 -1.30
N LEU A 31 16.65 1.67 -2.33
CA LEU A 31 15.60 0.69 -2.61
C LEU A 31 16.10 -0.74 -2.71
N ASN A 32 17.32 -0.94 -3.23
CA ASN A 32 17.93 -2.29 -3.30
C ASN A 32 18.15 -2.93 -1.93
N LYS A 33 18.15 -2.12 -0.86
CA LYS A 33 18.38 -2.61 0.51
C LYS A 33 17.12 -2.69 1.34
N VAL A 34 16.12 -1.85 1.05
CA VAL A 34 14.99 -1.68 1.96
C VAL A 34 13.64 -2.05 1.36
N TYR A 35 13.52 -2.09 0.02
CA TYR A 35 12.23 -2.37 -0.60
C TYR A 35 11.91 -3.87 -0.56
N GLU A 36 10.83 -4.22 0.11
CA GLU A 36 10.38 -5.60 0.33
C GLU A 36 8.98 -5.87 -0.27
N GLY A 37 8.42 -4.94 -1.03
CA GLY A 37 7.06 -5.05 -1.59
C GLY A 37 5.99 -4.27 -0.79
N ARG A 38 4.75 -4.35 -1.26
CA ARG A 38 3.61 -3.61 -0.68
C ARG A 38 3.07 -4.20 0.62
N GLY A 39 3.06 -5.53 0.74
CA GLY A 39 2.49 -6.21 1.90
C GLY A 39 3.00 -5.69 3.24
N PRO A 40 4.32 -5.60 3.45
CA PRO A 40 4.89 -5.05 4.68
C PRO A 40 4.51 -3.60 4.97
N LEU A 41 4.44 -2.75 3.93
CA LEU A 41 4.07 -1.34 4.07
C LEU A 41 2.60 -1.19 4.48
N GLU A 42 1.71 -1.96 3.87
CA GLU A 42 0.29 -1.98 4.22
C GLU A 42 0.07 -2.58 5.62
N ALA A 43 0.86 -3.58 6.02
CA ALA A 43 0.83 -4.10 7.39
C ALA A 43 1.13 -3.00 8.42
N ALA A 44 2.19 -2.23 8.19
CA ALA A 44 2.55 -1.10 9.06
C ALA A 44 1.47 -0.01 9.08
N SER A 45 0.84 0.28 7.94
CA SER A 45 -0.19 1.33 7.85
C SER A 45 -1.42 1.06 8.69
N ILE A 46 -1.78 -0.21 8.87
CA ILE A 46 -2.92 -0.64 9.71
C ILE A 46 -2.51 -0.98 11.15
N GLY A 47 -1.25 -0.71 11.52
CA GLY A 47 -0.73 -0.93 12.87
C GLY A 47 -0.37 -2.39 13.18
N TYR A 48 -0.16 -3.23 12.17
CA TYR A 48 0.34 -4.58 12.39
C TYR A 48 1.87 -4.56 12.50
N GLU A 49 2.36 -4.86 13.69
CA GLU A 49 3.80 -4.95 13.97
C GLU A 49 4.35 -6.30 13.50
N MET A 50 4.97 -6.31 12.33
CA MET A 50 5.56 -7.53 11.75
C MET A 50 6.67 -8.09 12.63
N GLN A 51 6.58 -9.40 12.87
CA GLN A 51 7.61 -10.16 13.57
C GLN A 51 8.73 -10.58 12.57
N PRO A 52 9.93 -10.93 13.04
CA PRO A 52 11.05 -11.31 12.16
C PRO A 52 10.76 -12.50 11.25
N ASP A 53 9.88 -13.41 11.65
CA ASP A 53 9.46 -14.58 10.91
C ASP A 53 8.24 -14.34 9.99
N ASP A 54 7.61 -13.16 10.03
CA ASP A 54 6.48 -12.83 9.19
C ASP A 54 6.89 -12.66 7.72
N PHE A 55 6.03 -13.13 6.84
CA PHE A 55 5.98 -12.82 5.43
C PHE A 55 4.59 -12.23 5.16
N ALA A 56 4.52 -10.95 4.82
CA ALA A 56 3.28 -10.22 4.62
C ALA A 56 3.00 -10.02 3.14
N MET A 57 1.78 -10.30 2.71
CA MET A 57 1.31 -10.10 1.35
C MET A 57 0.06 -9.23 1.34
N ARG A 58 -0.04 -8.34 0.36
CA ARG A 58 -1.33 -7.77 0.00
C ARG A 58 -2.25 -8.90 -0.46
N CYS A 59 -3.47 -8.93 0.04
CA CYS A 59 -4.46 -9.97 -0.25
C CYS A 59 -5.76 -9.33 -0.73
N ASN A 60 -5.95 -9.26 -2.04
CA ASN A 60 -7.21 -8.76 -2.59
C ASN A 60 -8.29 -9.83 -2.46
N ILE A 61 -9.55 -9.40 -2.29
CA ILE A 61 -10.71 -10.22 -2.65
C ILE A 61 -11.14 -9.82 -4.06
N ILE A 62 -11.17 -10.79 -4.97
CA ILE A 62 -11.44 -10.58 -6.39
C ILE A 62 -12.69 -11.31 -6.86
N THR A 63 -13.16 -11.01 -8.07
CA THR A 63 -14.20 -11.76 -8.77
C THR A 63 -13.58 -12.62 -9.85
N LEU A 64 -13.79 -13.93 -9.75
CA LEU A 64 -13.51 -14.89 -10.81
C LEU A 64 -14.82 -15.30 -11.49
N ALA A 65 -14.84 -15.32 -12.82
CA ALA A 65 -15.96 -15.82 -13.63
C ALA A 65 -15.42 -16.50 -14.89
N ASP A 66 -16.05 -17.59 -15.30
CA ASP A 66 -15.70 -18.33 -16.53
C ASP A 66 -14.19 -18.68 -16.64
N GLY A 67 -13.55 -18.99 -15.51
CA GLY A 67 -12.12 -19.30 -15.44
C GLY A 67 -11.19 -18.11 -15.58
N ARG A 68 -11.70 -16.88 -15.51
CA ARG A 68 -10.96 -15.62 -15.73
C ARG A 68 -11.08 -14.67 -14.55
N ILE A 69 -10.11 -13.74 -14.41
CA ILE A 69 -10.20 -12.61 -13.48
C ILE A 69 -11.18 -11.60 -14.07
N LYS A 70 -12.42 -11.59 -13.57
CA LYS A 70 -13.46 -10.66 -14.04
C LYS A 70 -13.18 -9.23 -13.54
N ASN A 71 -12.83 -9.09 -12.27
CA ASN A 71 -12.37 -7.83 -11.70
C ASN A 71 -11.52 -8.08 -10.44
N HIS A 72 -10.65 -7.14 -10.13
CA HIS A 72 -9.69 -7.19 -9.02
C HIS A 72 -10.23 -6.62 -7.70
N HIS A 73 -11.48 -6.15 -7.66
CA HIS A 73 -12.08 -5.43 -6.55
C HIS A 73 -13.34 -6.10 -5.97
N GLY A 74 -13.55 -7.41 -6.26
CA GLY A 74 -14.63 -8.19 -5.66
C GLY A 74 -16.05 -7.68 -5.95
N GLY A 75 -16.27 -7.04 -7.13
CA GLY A 75 -17.55 -6.42 -7.47
C GLY A 75 -17.85 -5.15 -6.67
N HIS A 76 -16.85 -4.30 -6.48
CA HIS A 76 -16.91 -3.06 -5.69
C HIS A 76 -17.32 -3.31 -4.22
N LEU A 77 -16.55 -4.16 -3.54
CA LEU A 77 -16.73 -4.42 -2.11
C LEU A 77 -16.67 -3.13 -1.30
N LYS A 78 -17.59 -2.99 -0.36
CA LYS A 78 -17.48 -2.02 0.73
C LYS A 78 -16.56 -2.56 1.82
N THR A 79 -16.00 -1.70 2.65
CA THR A 79 -15.08 -2.10 3.72
C THR A 79 -15.75 -3.09 4.69
N GLU A 80 -17.01 -2.84 5.10
CA GLU A 80 -17.73 -3.71 6.04
C GLU A 80 -17.97 -5.13 5.46
N ASP A 81 -18.23 -5.21 4.16
CA ASP A 81 -18.43 -6.47 3.46
C ASP A 81 -17.11 -7.24 3.34
N GLY A 82 -16.04 -6.53 2.94
CA GLY A 82 -14.69 -7.08 2.88
C GLY A 82 -14.22 -7.61 4.23
N ASP A 83 -14.42 -6.83 5.30
CA ASP A 83 -14.13 -7.21 6.68
C ASP A 83 -14.84 -8.51 7.08
N THR A 84 -16.12 -8.62 6.74
CA THR A 84 -16.92 -9.81 7.05
C THR A 84 -16.33 -11.05 6.37
N LEU A 85 -15.97 -10.94 5.09
CA LEU A 85 -15.42 -12.06 4.34
C LEU A 85 -14.02 -12.45 4.81
N ILE A 86 -13.16 -11.49 5.12
CA ILE A 86 -11.80 -11.76 5.61
C ILE A 86 -11.82 -12.36 7.01
N LYS A 87 -12.65 -11.87 7.93
CA LYS A 87 -12.81 -12.49 9.26
C LYS A 87 -13.32 -13.93 9.16
N TYR A 88 -14.25 -14.18 8.24
CA TYR A 88 -14.71 -15.53 7.97
C TYR A 88 -13.58 -16.44 7.44
N LEU A 89 -12.75 -15.94 6.52
CA LEU A 89 -11.59 -16.70 6.02
C LEU A 89 -10.54 -16.92 7.11
N ASP A 90 -10.29 -15.94 7.98
CA ASP A 90 -9.37 -16.09 9.10
C ASP A 90 -9.86 -17.16 10.09
N GLU A 91 -11.19 -17.20 10.38
CA GLU A 91 -11.79 -18.27 11.20
C GLU A 91 -11.63 -19.67 10.60
N LYS A 92 -11.74 -19.79 9.26
CA LYS A 92 -11.75 -21.09 8.57
C LYS A 92 -10.37 -21.58 8.13
N LEU A 93 -9.46 -20.70 7.78
CA LEU A 93 -8.16 -21.02 7.20
C LEU A 93 -6.98 -20.50 8.05
N GLY A 94 -7.24 -19.54 8.93
CA GLY A 94 -6.24 -18.97 9.83
C GLY A 94 -5.83 -19.97 10.91
N ASN A 95 -4.58 -19.83 11.37
CA ASN A 95 -3.99 -20.61 12.46
C ASN A 95 -2.77 -19.88 13.04
N GLU A 96 -1.96 -20.50 13.86
CA GLU A 96 -0.75 -19.90 14.44
C GLU A 96 0.27 -19.40 13.40
N ASN A 97 0.27 -19.97 12.20
CA ASN A 97 1.21 -19.66 11.11
C ASN A 97 0.57 -18.84 9.96
N ILE A 98 -0.73 -18.72 9.92
CA ILE A 98 -1.48 -18.05 8.84
C ILE A 98 -2.50 -17.12 9.46
N LYS A 99 -2.48 -15.85 9.05
CA LYS A 99 -3.43 -14.85 9.53
C LYS A 99 -3.93 -13.99 8.38
N PHE A 100 -5.25 -13.81 8.32
CA PHE A 100 -5.88 -12.84 7.44
C PHE A 100 -6.26 -11.60 8.24
N ILE A 101 -5.85 -10.41 7.76
CA ILE A 101 -6.10 -9.14 8.46
C ILE A 101 -6.92 -8.23 7.56
N THR A 102 -7.96 -7.65 8.13
CA THR A 102 -8.85 -6.73 7.43
C THR A 102 -8.13 -5.43 7.06
N GLY A 103 -8.48 -4.90 5.89
CA GLY A 103 -8.01 -3.62 5.39
C GLY A 103 -9.18 -2.79 4.86
N ILE A 104 -9.01 -2.12 3.74
CA ILE A 104 -10.03 -1.22 3.17
C ILE A 104 -10.63 -1.84 1.90
N GLN A 105 -11.98 -1.96 1.87
CA GLN A 105 -12.72 -2.51 0.72
C GLN A 105 -12.29 -3.94 0.38
N TYR A 106 -11.69 -4.14 -0.79
CA TYR A 106 -11.18 -5.42 -1.28
C TYR A 106 -9.71 -5.68 -0.93
N ARG A 107 -9.03 -4.73 -0.30
CA ARG A 107 -7.60 -4.74 0.00
C ARG A 107 -7.37 -5.17 1.43
N HIS A 108 -6.80 -6.33 1.62
CA HIS A 108 -6.54 -6.96 2.91
C HIS A 108 -5.11 -7.49 2.95
N LEU A 109 -4.73 -8.14 4.04
CA LEU A 109 -3.41 -8.74 4.21
C LEU A 109 -3.50 -10.23 4.51
N LEU A 110 -2.52 -10.96 4.00
CA LEU A 110 -2.20 -12.32 4.37
C LEU A 110 -0.81 -12.33 5.00
N ILE A 111 -0.72 -12.81 6.24
CA ILE A 111 0.54 -13.03 6.95
C ILE A 111 0.80 -14.53 7.01
N ILE A 112 1.99 -14.94 6.61
CA ILE A 112 2.46 -16.32 6.66
C ILE A 112 3.75 -16.37 7.46
N LYS A 113 3.79 -17.15 8.54
CA LYS A 113 5.00 -17.40 9.30
C LYS A 113 6.00 -18.21 8.47
N ASN A 114 7.24 -17.76 8.46
CA ASN A 114 8.34 -18.40 7.74
C ASN A 114 8.09 -18.56 6.21
N GLY A 115 7.19 -17.78 5.62
CA GLY A 115 7.02 -17.73 4.17
C GLY A 115 8.27 -17.22 3.47
N ASN A 116 8.51 -17.67 2.24
CA ASN A 116 9.66 -17.31 1.42
C ASN A 116 9.25 -16.25 0.39
N LYS A 117 10.00 -15.14 0.29
CA LYS A 117 9.69 -14.04 -0.64
C LYS A 117 10.07 -14.30 -2.09
N HIS A 118 10.91 -15.31 -2.33
CA HIS A 118 11.37 -15.66 -3.69
C HIS A 118 10.32 -16.43 -4.48
N ILE A 119 9.16 -15.78 -4.63
CA ILE A 119 7.99 -16.26 -5.38
C ILE A 119 7.51 -15.19 -6.35
N GLU A 120 7.03 -15.62 -7.50
CA GLU A 120 6.39 -14.77 -8.49
C GLU A 120 4.88 -14.73 -8.25
N CYS A 121 4.33 -13.54 -8.16
CA CYS A 121 2.90 -13.28 -7.99
C CYS A 121 2.43 -12.30 -9.05
N ALA A 122 1.30 -12.58 -9.67
CA ALA A 122 0.67 -11.70 -10.66
C ALA A 122 -0.28 -10.70 -9.97
N PRO A 123 -0.07 -9.37 -10.07
CA PRO A 123 -1.01 -8.38 -9.58
C PRO A 123 -2.35 -8.49 -10.35
N PRO A 124 -3.50 -8.66 -9.67
CA PRO A 124 -4.75 -9.00 -10.37
C PRO A 124 -5.32 -7.87 -11.23
N HIS A 125 -4.89 -6.63 -11.01
CA HIS A 125 -5.28 -5.47 -11.80
C HIS A 125 -4.54 -5.36 -13.15
N ASP A 126 -3.39 -6.04 -13.28
CA ASP A 126 -2.63 -6.08 -14.54
C ASP A 126 -3.13 -7.17 -15.50
N HIS A 127 -3.98 -8.08 -15.01
CA HIS A 127 -4.48 -9.24 -15.75
C HIS A 127 -6.02 -9.27 -15.89
N PRO A 128 -6.68 -8.15 -16.27
CA PRO A 128 -8.12 -8.14 -16.42
C PRO A 128 -8.57 -9.08 -17.53
N ASN A 129 -9.55 -9.92 -17.24
CA ASN A 129 -10.13 -10.88 -18.17
C ASN A 129 -9.15 -11.98 -18.69
N GLU A 130 -8.02 -12.19 -18.00
CA GLU A 130 -7.11 -13.29 -18.27
C GLU A 130 -7.49 -14.56 -17.49
N GLU A 131 -7.04 -15.73 -17.97
CA GLU A 131 -7.19 -17.00 -17.28
C GLU A 131 -6.40 -16.99 -15.98
N TRP A 132 -7.05 -17.23 -14.85
CA TRP A 132 -6.40 -17.10 -13.54
C TRP A 132 -5.46 -18.27 -13.18
N ARG A 133 -5.69 -19.47 -13.72
CA ARG A 133 -4.89 -20.66 -13.34
C ARG A 133 -3.40 -20.54 -13.70
N PRO A 134 -3.03 -20.02 -14.88
CA PRO A 134 -1.61 -19.80 -15.21
C PRO A 134 -0.93 -18.72 -14.35
N LEU A 135 -1.73 -17.86 -13.71
CA LEU A 135 -1.27 -16.74 -12.86
C LEU A 135 -1.10 -17.13 -11.38
N LEU A 136 -1.35 -18.41 -11.03
CA LEU A 136 -1.08 -18.91 -9.69
C LEU A 136 0.40 -18.69 -9.31
N VAL A 137 0.64 -18.55 -8.01
CA VAL A 137 1.96 -18.28 -7.45
C VAL A 137 2.95 -19.39 -7.81
N LYS A 138 4.16 -19.00 -8.18
CA LYS A 138 5.26 -19.90 -8.56
C LYS A 138 6.54 -19.47 -7.82
N PRO A 139 7.48 -20.39 -7.57
CA PRO A 139 8.81 -19.99 -7.13
C PRO A 139 9.53 -19.20 -8.23
N GLU A 140 10.35 -18.23 -7.84
CA GLU A 140 11.29 -17.58 -8.74
C GLU A 140 12.25 -18.60 -9.37
N GLU A 141 12.76 -18.30 -10.55
CA GLU A 141 13.67 -19.21 -11.27
C GLU A 141 14.91 -19.54 -10.40
N GLY A 142 15.13 -20.84 -10.22
CA GLY A 142 16.24 -21.36 -9.43
C GLY A 142 16.05 -21.27 -7.91
N TRP A 143 14.86 -20.92 -7.40
CA TRP A 143 14.54 -20.85 -5.97
C TRP A 143 13.62 -21.97 -5.46
N ALA A 144 13.06 -22.80 -6.31
CA ALA A 144 12.03 -23.78 -5.92
C ALA A 144 12.39 -24.57 -4.63
N ASP A 145 13.55 -25.17 -4.58
CA ASP A 145 14.01 -25.99 -3.45
C ASP A 145 14.87 -25.21 -2.43
N LYS A 146 15.02 -23.89 -2.60
CA LYS A 146 15.85 -23.08 -1.73
C LYS A 146 15.06 -22.47 -0.58
N LYS A 147 15.69 -22.40 0.57
CA LYS A 147 15.23 -21.67 1.74
C LYS A 147 15.94 -20.33 1.84
N ASP A 148 15.25 -19.34 2.35
CA ASP A 148 15.84 -18.07 2.74
C ASP A 148 16.00 -18.07 4.28
N GLY A 149 17.20 -18.42 4.74
CA GLY A 149 17.45 -18.72 6.15
C GLY A 149 16.68 -19.96 6.62
N ASP A 150 15.97 -19.82 7.74
CA ASP A 150 15.16 -20.89 8.33
C ASP A 150 13.72 -20.97 7.79
N ARG A 151 13.40 -20.16 6.75
CA ARG A 151 12.07 -20.10 6.16
C ARG A 151 11.75 -21.32 5.31
N MET A 152 10.49 -21.47 4.94
CA MET A 152 10.06 -22.48 3.95
C MET A 152 10.83 -22.35 2.64
N THR A 153 10.85 -23.39 1.83
CA THR A 153 11.28 -23.26 0.44
C THR A 153 10.31 -22.37 -0.33
N ALA A 154 10.74 -21.79 -1.44
CA ALA A 154 9.86 -21.00 -2.29
C ALA A 154 8.70 -21.84 -2.85
N GLN A 155 8.93 -23.13 -3.16
CA GLN A 155 7.88 -24.06 -3.61
C GLN A 155 6.85 -24.31 -2.50
N GLU A 156 7.29 -24.61 -1.27
CA GLU A 156 6.35 -24.82 -0.14
C GLU A 156 5.48 -23.58 0.10
N THR A 157 6.07 -22.39 -0.02
CA THR A 157 5.33 -21.11 0.12
C THR A 157 4.33 -20.92 -1.01
N ALA A 158 4.72 -21.15 -2.26
CA ALA A 158 3.84 -21.05 -3.42
C ALA A 158 2.67 -22.05 -3.32
N ASP A 159 2.95 -23.29 -2.97
CA ASP A 159 1.92 -24.34 -2.81
C ASP A 159 0.92 -23.98 -1.70
N LEU A 160 1.42 -23.47 -0.56
CA LEU A 160 0.57 -23.01 0.53
C LEU A 160 -0.36 -21.87 0.09
N ILE A 161 0.16 -20.85 -0.58
CA ILE A 161 -0.65 -19.72 -1.06
C ILE A 161 -1.70 -20.19 -2.07
N ASN A 162 -1.31 -21.05 -3.01
CA ASN A 162 -2.23 -21.62 -4.00
C ASN A 162 -3.34 -22.47 -3.37
N ASP A 163 -3.02 -23.25 -2.34
CA ASP A 163 -4.01 -24.00 -1.56
C ASP A 163 -4.99 -23.06 -0.85
N LEU A 164 -4.52 -21.96 -0.26
CA LEU A 164 -5.37 -20.94 0.34
C LEU A 164 -6.28 -20.26 -0.69
N ILE A 165 -5.78 -19.92 -1.89
CA ILE A 165 -6.59 -19.38 -2.99
C ILE A 165 -7.72 -20.38 -3.34
N LEU A 166 -7.39 -21.64 -3.57
CA LEU A 166 -8.38 -22.67 -3.96
C LEU A 166 -9.40 -22.96 -2.85
N LYS A 167 -8.96 -22.96 -1.58
CA LYS A 167 -9.86 -23.14 -0.44
C LYS A 167 -10.79 -21.94 -0.26
N SER A 168 -10.26 -20.72 -0.44
CA SER A 168 -11.07 -19.51 -0.35
C SER A 168 -12.22 -19.51 -1.36
N GLN A 169 -11.97 -19.98 -2.60
CA GLN A 169 -13.01 -20.06 -3.64
C GLN A 169 -14.18 -20.94 -3.20
N LYS A 170 -13.89 -22.10 -2.58
CA LYS A 170 -14.93 -23.00 -2.07
C LYS A 170 -15.73 -22.38 -0.94
N LEU A 171 -15.03 -21.78 0.04
CA LEU A 171 -15.66 -21.17 1.21
C LEU A 171 -16.50 -19.94 0.84
N LEU A 172 -15.95 -19.08 -0.01
CA LEU A 172 -16.61 -17.84 -0.41
C LEU A 172 -17.81 -18.10 -1.34
N ALA A 173 -17.79 -19.13 -2.18
CA ALA A 173 -18.95 -19.53 -3.00
C ALA A 173 -20.16 -19.92 -2.12
N GLU A 174 -19.92 -20.50 -0.95
CA GLU A 174 -20.98 -20.92 -0.02
C GLU A 174 -21.40 -19.80 0.94
N HIS A 175 -20.63 -18.72 1.04
CA HIS A 175 -20.91 -17.65 1.98
C HIS A 175 -22.23 -16.92 1.65
N PRO A 176 -23.11 -16.63 2.64
CA PRO A 176 -24.41 -15.99 2.40
C PRO A 176 -24.35 -14.70 1.60
N PHE A 177 -23.33 -13.88 1.85
CA PHE A 177 -23.07 -12.64 1.10
C PHE A 177 -22.97 -12.87 -0.41
N ASN A 178 -22.19 -13.86 -0.83
CA ASN A 178 -22.01 -14.16 -2.25
C ASN A 178 -23.23 -14.84 -2.88
N ARG A 179 -23.93 -15.70 -2.14
CA ARG A 179 -25.20 -16.29 -2.61
C ARG A 179 -26.28 -15.23 -2.85
N GLU A 180 -26.34 -14.21 -1.98
CA GLU A 180 -27.26 -13.09 -2.17
C GLU A 180 -26.89 -12.26 -3.40
N ARG A 181 -25.60 -11.96 -3.58
CA ARG A 181 -25.12 -11.21 -4.76
C ARG A 181 -25.39 -11.96 -6.05
N GLU A 182 -25.14 -13.27 -6.08
CA GLU A 182 -25.43 -14.13 -7.22
C GLU A 182 -26.92 -14.14 -7.56
N ALA A 183 -27.78 -14.28 -6.56
CA ALA A 183 -29.25 -14.21 -6.75
C ALA A 183 -29.72 -12.87 -7.29
N GLN A 184 -28.96 -11.78 -7.02
CA GLN A 184 -29.23 -10.44 -7.55
C GLN A 184 -28.53 -10.16 -8.90
N GLY A 185 -27.82 -11.14 -9.48
CA GLY A 185 -27.06 -10.97 -10.72
C GLY A 185 -25.85 -10.03 -10.58
N LYS A 186 -25.34 -9.86 -9.36
CA LYS A 186 -24.16 -9.02 -9.06
C LYS A 186 -22.89 -9.86 -9.06
N ASP A 187 -21.77 -9.20 -9.29
CA ASP A 187 -20.44 -9.82 -9.15
C ASP A 187 -20.21 -10.30 -7.72
N THR A 188 -19.74 -11.53 -7.60
CA THR A 188 -19.40 -12.14 -6.31
C THR A 188 -17.93 -11.87 -5.94
N ALA A 189 -17.67 -11.75 -4.65
CA ALA A 189 -16.31 -11.66 -4.09
C ALA A 189 -15.83 -13.06 -3.72
N ASN A 190 -15.37 -13.85 -4.73
CA ASN A 190 -15.32 -15.30 -4.64
C ASN A 190 -13.92 -15.92 -4.60
N SER A 191 -12.87 -15.13 -4.54
CA SER A 191 -11.50 -15.63 -4.37
C SER A 191 -10.63 -14.60 -3.67
N ILE A 192 -9.72 -15.05 -2.81
CA ILE A 192 -8.57 -14.21 -2.44
C ILE A 192 -7.54 -14.24 -3.56
N TRP A 193 -6.69 -13.20 -3.58
CA TRP A 193 -5.57 -13.09 -4.49
C TRP A 193 -4.39 -12.40 -3.82
N PRO A 194 -3.52 -13.17 -3.14
CA PRO A 194 -2.31 -12.64 -2.51
C PRO A 194 -1.23 -12.27 -3.55
N TRP A 195 -0.58 -11.12 -3.34
CA TRP A 195 0.50 -10.64 -4.21
C TRP A 195 1.39 -9.61 -3.50
N SER A 196 2.52 -9.24 -4.12
CA SER A 196 3.48 -8.25 -3.61
C SER A 196 3.86 -8.49 -2.15
N GLY A 197 4.34 -9.71 -1.88
CA GLY A 197 4.77 -10.13 -0.56
C GLY A 197 6.20 -9.71 -0.23
N GLY A 198 6.50 -9.61 1.06
CA GLY A 198 7.84 -9.31 1.54
C GLY A 198 8.00 -9.52 3.04
N TYR A 199 9.23 -9.32 3.50
CA TYR A 199 9.60 -9.35 4.91
C TYR A 199 9.46 -7.97 5.53
N ARG A 200 9.66 -7.88 6.83
CA ARG A 200 9.76 -6.58 7.51
C ARG A 200 10.94 -5.79 6.90
N PRO A 201 10.72 -4.58 6.35
CA PRO A 201 11.78 -3.76 5.80
C PRO A 201 12.86 -3.45 6.82
N SER A 202 14.12 -3.58 6.42
CA SER A 202 15.28 -3.18 7.24
C SER A 202 15.60 -1.71 6.98
N MET A 203 14.71 -0.82 7.43
CA MET A 203 14.86 0.62 7.27
C MET A 203 15.42 1.23 8.55
N GLN A 204 16.46 2.07 8.41
CA GLN A 204 16.85 3.00 9.47
C GLN A 204 15.80 4.12 9.54
N THR A 205 15.51 4.59 10.73
CA THR A 205 14.63 5.75 10.87
C THR A 205 15.30 7.03 10.35
N LEU A 206 14.53 8.04 9.98
CA LEU A 206 15.08 9.33 9.55
C LEU A 206 15.98 9.97 10.62
N PRO A 207 15.65 9.95 11.93
CA PRO A 207 16.57 10.39 12.98
C PRO A 207 17.91 9.65 13.03
N GLU A 208 17.93 8.34 12.70
CA GLU A 208 19.17 7.56 12.64
C GLU A 208 20.01 7.92 11.42
N MET A 209 19.40 8.17 10.27
CA MET A 209 20.10 8.58 9.05
C MET A 209 20.53 10.05 9.08
N PHE A 210 19.69 10.90 9.63
CA PHE A 210 19.85 12.36 9.65
C PHE A 210 19.71 12.89 11.08
N PRO A 211 20.78 12.97 11.87
CA PRO A 211 20.73 13.35 13.29
C PRO A 211 20.17 14.74 13.58
N GLN A 212 20.07 15.60 12.57
CA GLN A 212 19.40 16.91 12.68
C GLN A 212 17.86 16.79 12.68
N ILE A 213 17.29 15.68 12.23
CA ILE A 213 15.86 15.36 12.32
C ILE A 213 15.66 14.52 13.56
N LYS A 214 15.13 15.08 14.64
CA LYS A 214 14.88 14.34 15.89
C LYS A 214 13.51 13.68 15.92
N SER A 215 12.54 14.33 15.27
CA SER A 215 11.17 13.86 15.17
C SER A 215 10.53 14.34 13.87
N GLY A 216 9.46 13.66 13.45
CA GLY A 216 8.72 14.05 12.26
C GLY A 216 7.43 13.27 12.09
N ASP A 217 6.65 13.75 11.14
CA ASP A 217 5.31 13.24 10.86
C ASP A 217 5.12 12.92 9.38
N VAL A 218 4.20 12.00 9.11
CA VAL A 218 3.68 11.73 7.77
C VAL A 218 2.17 11.98 7.74
N ILE A 219 1.73 12.73 6.73
CA ILE A 219 0.33 13.05 6.48
C ILE A 219 -0.03 12.53 5.09
N SER A 220 -0.78 11.45 5.03
CA SER A 220 -1.24 10.85 3.77
C SER A 220 -2.58 10.14 3.94
N ALA A 221 -3.38 10.11 2.87
CA ALA A 221 -4.54 9.25 2.77
C ALA A 221 -4.21 7.86 2.19
N VAL A 222 -2.98 7.67 1.70
CA VAL A 222 -2.52 6.45 1.03
C VAL A 222 -1.78 5.55 2.02
N ASP A 223 -2.26 4.32 2.17
CA ASP A 223 -1.71 3.37 3.15
C ASP A 223 -0.23 3.06 2.91
N LEU A 224 0.19 2.92 1.65
CA LEU A 224 1.59 2.67 1.30
C LEU A 224 2.53 3.77 1.83
N ILE A 225 2.14 5.03 1.67
CA ILE A 225 2.92 6.19 2.13
C ILE A 225 2.96 6.24 3.67
N ARG A 226 1.84 5.93 4.32
CA ARG A 226 1.78 5.83 5.78
C ARG A 226 2.67 4.71 6.32
N GLY A 227 2.72 3.57 5.60
CA GLY A 227 3.61 2.46 5.91
C GLY A 227 5.09 2.84 5.78
N ILE A 228 5.48 3.53 4.70
CA ILE A 228 6.83 4.07 4.52
C ILE A 228 7.17 5.00 5.69
N GLY A 229 6.26 5.94 6.02
CA GLY A 229 6.44 6.86 7.14
C GLY A 229 6.65 6.14 8.47
N HIS A 230 5.88 5.08 8.74
CA HIS A 230 6.03 4.25 9.93
C HIS A 230 7.45 3.66 10.03
N TYR A 231 7.93 2.98 8.97
CA TYR A 231 9.29 2.42 8.98
C TYR A 231 10.39 3.49 8.99
N ALA A 232 10.11 4.66 8.45
CA ALA A 232 11.01 5.81 8.53
C ALA A 232 11.03 6.47 9.93
N GLY A 233 10.25 5.98 10.90
CA GLY A 233 10.18 6.51 12.25
C GLY A 233 9.32 7.77 12.38
N LEU A 234 8.47 8.06 11.38
CA LEU A 234 7.54 9.18 11.40
C LEU A 234 6.21 8.78 12.08
N LYS A 235 5.60 9.73 12.78
CA LYS A 235 4.25 9.55 13.32
C LYS A 235 3.22 9.75 12.22
N ASN A 236 2.21 8.88 12.16
CA ASN A 236 1.09 9.03 11.23
C ASN A 236 0.06 10.01 11.77
N ILE A 237 -0.16 11.11 11.07
CA ILE A 237 -1.27 12.04 11.35
C ILE A 237 -2.43 11.73 10.43
N ILE A 238 -3.57 11.36 11.02
CA ILE A 238 -4.81 11.09 10.30
C ILE A 238 -5.62 12.39 10.23
N VAL A 239 -5.97 12.80 9.02
CA VAL A 239 -6.77 14.00 8.77
C VAL A 239 -8.17 13.59 8.34
N GLU A 240 -9.18 14.04 9.05
CA GLU A 240 -10.59 13.78 8.71
C GLU A 240 -10.92 14.36 7.33
N GLY A 241 -11.58 13.55 6.48
CA GLY A 241 -11.92 13.94 5.11
C GLY A 241 -10.72 13.91 4.13
N ALA A 242 -9.55 13.43 4.56
CA ALA A 242 -8.46 13.18 3.65
C ALA A 242 -8.76 11.93 2.80
N THR A 243 -8.72 12.10 1.48
CA THR A 243 -8.88 11.04 0.46
C THR A 243 -7.67 11.03 -0.48
N GLY A 244 -7.57 10.01 -1.34
CA GLY A 244 -6.63 9.99 -2.49
C GLY A 244 -7.15 10.81 -3.68
N LEU A 245 -8.39 11.30 -3.64
CA LEU A 245 -9.09 11.91 -4.78
C LEU A 245 -9.02 13.45 -4.76
N ALA A 246 -9.52 14.07 -5.82
CA ALA A 246 -9.51 15.52 -6.02
C ALA A 246 -10.32 16.32 -4.96
N ASP A 247 -11.24 15.66 -4.26
CA ASP A 247 -12.07 16.23 -3.17
C ASP A 247 -11.42 16.12 -1.78
N THR A 248 -10.17 15.65 -1.70
CA THR A 248 -9.43 15.52 -0.42
C THR A 248 -9.46 16.82 0.39
N ASN A 249 -9.42 16.69 1.71
CA ASN A 249 -9.38 17.83 2.63
C ASN A 249 -7.99 18.52 2.62
N TYR A 250 -7.76 19.39 1.63
CA TYR A 250 -6.51 20.15 1.47
C TYR A 250 -6.22 21.04 2.68
N GLU A 251 -7.24 21.76 3.17
CA GLU A 251 -7.10 22.69 4.31
C GLU A 251 -6.78 21.94 5.60
N GLY A 252 -7.45 20.80 5.83
CA GLY A 252 -7.16 19.95 6.99
C GLY A 252 -5.74 19.39 6.97
N LYS A 253 -5.26 18.93 5.80
CA LYS A 253 -3.88 18.48 5.63
C LYS A 253 -2.88 19.62 5.86
N THR A 254 -3.18 20.82 5.35
CA THR A 254 -2.34 22.03 5.53
C THR A 254 -2.25 22.42 7.00
N ALA A 255 -3.38 22.46 7.70
CA ALA A 255 -3.44 22.80 9.12
C ALA A 255 -2.67 21.78 9.97
N ALA A 256 -2.84 20.48 9.68
CA ALA A 256 -2.11 19.41 10.35
C ALA A 256 -0.60 19.51 10.14
N ALA A 257 -0.15 19.83 8.92
CA ALA A 257 1.26 20.01 8.62
C ALA A 257 1.88 21.21 9.36
N LEU A 258 1.18 22.34 9.41
CA LEU A 258 1.62 23.54 10.15
C LEU A 258 1.67 23.28 11.65
N GLU A 259 0.69 22.58 12.20
CA GLU A 259 0.69 22.23 13.63
C GLU A 259 1.83 21.26 13.96
N ALA A 260 2.06 20.23 13.14
CA ALA A 260 3.17 19.31 13.31
C ALA A 260 4.54 20.03 13.29
N LEU A 261 4.76 20.92 12.34
CA LEU A 261 6.02 21.69 12.23
C LEU A 261 6.29 22.65 13.41
N ARG A 262 5.32 22.90 14.28
CA ARG A 262 5.57 23.67 15.53
C ARG A 262 6.26 22.85 16.61
N HIS A 263 6.27 21.52 16.47
CA HIS A 263 6.75 20.59 17.49
C HIS A 263 7.77 19.58 16.96
N ASP A 264 7.78 19.33 15.64
CA ASP A 264 8.61 18.32 14.99
C ASP A 264 9.49 18.97 13.89
N ASP A 265 10.66 18.38 13.65
CA ASP A 265 11.67 18.92 12.72
C ASP A 265 11.33 18.64 11.24
N PHE A 266 10.45 17.67 10.96
CA PHE A 266 10.17 17.19 9.62
C PHE A 266 8.71 16.80 9.43
N VAL A 267 8.10 17.19 8.31
CA VAL A 267 6.77 16.74 7.91
C VAL A 267 6.80 16.28 6.46
N PHE A 268 6.37 15.04 6.24
CA PHE A 268 6.14 14.47 4.92
C PHE A 268 4.65 14.53 4.59
N LEU A 269 4.28 15.54 3.80
CA LEU A 269 2.88 15.82 3.41
C LEU A 269 2.63 15.31 1.99
N HIS A 270 1.83 14.27 1.88
CA HIS A 270 1.53 13.61 0.62
C HIS A 270 0.09 13.87 0.13
N VAL A 271 -0.06 14.07 -1.18
CA VAL A 271 -1.36 14.24 -1.86
C VAL A 271 -1.37 13.47 -3.17
N GLU A 272 -2.27 12.51 -3.27
CA GLU A 272 -2.44 11.61 -4.42
C GLU A 272 -3.28 12.20 -5.56
N ALA A 273 -4.13 13.18 -5.25
CA ALA A 273 -5.20 13.68 -6.13
C ALA A 273 -4.79 13.98 -7.59
N SER A 274 -3.56 14.47 -7.81
CA SER A 274 -3.07 14.75 -9.16
C SER A 274 -2.63 13.49 -9.90
N ASP A 275 -2.22 12.45 -9.18
CA ASP A 275 -1.86 11.15 -9.72
C ASP A 275 -3.11 10.42 -10.22
N GLU A 276 -4.14 10.29 -9.40
CA GLU A 276 -5.42 9.68 -9.76
C GLU A 276 -6.06 10.36 -10.98
N ALA A 277 -6.05 11.70 -11.04
CA ALA A 277 -6.51 12.43 -12.23
C ALA A 277 -5.67 12.10 -13.49
N GLY A 278 -4.38 11.81 -13.31
CA GLY A 278 -3.50 11.33 -14.38
C GLY A 278 -3.87 9.92 -14.85
N HIS A 279 -4.14 9.00 -13.94
CA HIS A 279 -4.59 7.64 -14.24
C HIS A 279 -5.93 7.61 -14.97
N ASP A 280 -6.86 8.50 -14.61
CA ASP A 280 -8.15 8.67 -15.28
C ASP A 280 -8.03 9.31 -16.66
N GLY A 281 -6.87 9.86 -17.02
CA GLY A 281 -6.65 10.61 -18.26
C GLY A 281 -7.39 11.96 -18.31
N ASP A 282 -7.83 12.46 -17.16
CA ASP A 282 -8.57 13.73 -17.04
C ASP A 282 -7.58 14.90 -16.86
N LEU A 283 -7.20 15.51 -17.99
CA LEU A 283 -6.28 16.64 -18.00
C LEU A 283 -6.82 17.87 -17.27
N GLU A 284 -8.11 18.15 -17.37
CA GLU A 284 -8.71 19.32 -16.71
C GLU A 284 -8.68 19.14 -15.18
N LEU A 285 -9.05 17.95 -14.71
CA LEU A 285 -8.99 17.61 -13.30
C LEU A 285 -7.55 17.63 -12.78
N LYS A 286 -6.58 17.10 -13.55
CA LYS A 286 -5.15 17.12 -13.18
C LYS A 286 -4.64 18.55 -13.01
N LEU A 287 -4.93 19.45 -13.94
CA LEU A 287 -4.55 20.86 -13.82
C LEU A 287 -5.20 21.52 -12.62
N LYS A 288 -6.48 21.25 -12.37
CA LYS A 288 -7.21 21.76 -11.21
C LYS A 288 -6.65 21.26 -9.88
N THR A 289 -6.27 19.99 -9.80
CA THR A 289 -5.66 19.43 -8.58
C THR A 289 -4.28 20.07 -8.31
N ILE A 290 -3.46 20.30 -9.35
CA ILE A 290 -2.17 21.01 -9.22
C ILE A 290 -2.41 22.47 -8.75
N GLU A 291 -3.40 23.17 -9.30
CA GLU A 291 -3.76 24.51 -8.83
C GLU A 291 -4.24 24.51 -7.38
N ASN A 292 -5.00 23.49 -6.96
CA ASN A 292 -5.44 23.33 -5.58
C ASN A 292 -4.23 23.09 -4.65
N LEU A 293 -3.26 22.28 -5.05
CA LEU A 293 -2.02 22.09 -4.30
C LEU A 293 -1.30 23.42 -4.05
N ASP A 294 -1.15 24.25 -5.07
CA ASP A 294 -0.51 25.56 -4.90
C ASP A 294 -1.34 26.50 -4.02
N ARG A 295 -2.63 26.67 -4.31
CA ARG A 295 -3.48 27.67 -3.67
C ARG A 295 -3.92 27.32 -2.26
N ARG A 296 -4.19 26.03 -2.01
CA ARG A 296 -4.81 25.56 -0.75
C ARG A 296 -3.82 24.92 0.22
N MET A 297 -2.60 24.60 -0.24
CA MET A 297 -1.57 23.96 0.58
C MET A 297 -0.24 24.70 0.53
N VAL A 298 0.50 24.66 -0.58
CA VAL A 298 1.84 25.26 -0.68
C VAL A 298 1.81 26.76 -0.36
N GLY A 299 0.81 27.47 -0.90
CA GLY A 299 0.62 28.88 -0.63
C GLY A 299 0.45 29.22 0.83
N PRO A 300 -0.60 28.68 1.48
CA PRO A 300 -0.83 28.92 2.90
C PRO A 300 0.34 28.50 3.80
N ILE A 301 0.97 27.33 3.54
CA ILE A 301 2.15 26.89 4.29
C ILE A 301 3.27 27.92 4.14
N TYR A 302 3.60 28.34 2.91
CA TYR A 302 4.65 29.32 2.65
C TYR A 302 4.38 30.66 3.33
N GLU A 303 3.14 31.18 3.25
CA GLU A 303 2.78 32.45 3.87
C GLU A 303 2.86 32.41 5.39
N GLU A 304 2.56 31.28 6.01
CA GLU A 304 2.65 31.10 7.46
C GLU A 304 4.11 30.98 7.91
N VAL A 305 4.87 30.03 7.34
CA VAL A 305 6.23 29.72 7.84
C VAL A 305 7.23 30.85 7.59
N LYS A 306 7.00 31.71 6.59
CA LYS A 306 7.87 32.89 6.39
C LYS A 306 7.78 33.92 7.50
N THR A 307 6.77 33.81 8.37
CA THR A 307 6.58 34.70 9.54
C THR A 307 7.25 34.14 10.79
N TRP A 308 7.78 32.92 10.72
CA TRP A 308 8.43 32.26 11.85
C TRP A 308 9.88 32.76 12.00
N ASP A 309 10.39 32.69 13.22
CA ASP A 309 11.78 33.05 13.52
C ASP A 309 12.76 31.95 13.06
N GLU A 310 12.27 30.68 12.97
CA GLU A 310 13.07 29.56 12.49
C GLU A 310 13.11 29.50 10.96
N SER A 311 14.23 28.98 10.45
CA SER A 311 14.37 28.70 9.01
C SER A 311 13.63 27.43 8.63
N VAL A 312 12.69 27.54 7.70
CA VAL A 312 11.93 26.39 7.15
C VAL A 312 12.31 26.15 5.69
N CYS A 313 12.58 24.91 5.35
CA CYS A 313 12.79 24.47 3.97
C CYS A 313 11.54 23.76 3.45
N ILE A 314 10.97 24.23 2.36
CA ILE A 314 9.83 23.58 1.70
C ILE A 314 10.34 22.95 0.40
N ALA A 315 10.16 21.63 0.26
CA ALA A 315 10.39 20.91 -0.99
C ALA A 315 9.04 20.44 -1.57
N VAL A 316 8.80 20.76 -2.83
CA VAL A 316 7.64 20.24 -3.59
C VAL A 316 8.18 19.28 -4.63
N MET A 317 7.80 18.02 -4.50
CA MET A 317 8.35 16.92 -5.29
C MET A 317 7.23 16.08 -5.88
N PRO A 318 7.04 16.03 -7.20
CA PRO A 318 6.22 15.00 -7.83
C PRO A 318 7.00 13.68 -7.86
N ASP A 319 6.33 12.58 -7.68
CA ASP A 319 6.89 11.23 -7.80
C ASP A 319 6.80 10.68 -9.22
#